data_376b5fe585c2efc386100d72bec3e63a
#
_entry.id   376b5fe585c2efc386100d72bec3e63a
#
_cell.length_a   1.000
_cell.length_b   1.000
_cell.length_c   1.000
_cell.angle_alpha   90.00
_cell.angle_beta   90.00
_cell.angle_gamma   90.00
#
_symmetry.space_group_name_H-M   'P 1'
#
loop_
_entity.id
_entity.type
_entity.pdbx_description
1 polymer ?
#
loop_
_entity_poly.entity_id
_entity_poly.type
_entity_poly.pdbx_seq_one_letter_code
_entity_poly.pdbx_strand_id
1 'polypeptide(L)'
;MLKKLVIASNNQGKLREIQTLLAPLNIEVFPQSHFNISEAAEPHYTFIENALAKARHASLHAGLPALADDSGLCVNALQGKPGVHSAYFGGDEKNDEKNNQTLLNVLVKESNRAAYYYCALVLVREPNDPQPIIAEGMWAGEILTAPRGTDGFGYDPIFLDVASGKTGAEISIELKNQISHRGQALQQLIQKLKVKRS
;
A
#
# COMPACT_ATOMS: atom_id res chain seq x y z
N MET A 1 -15.58 -17.80 10.55
CA MET A 1 -15.43 -16.35 10.83
C MET A 1 -13.94 -16.08 11.04
N LEU A 2 -13.35 -15.10 10.36
CA LEU A 2 -11.94 -14.73 10.50
C LEU A 2 -11.71 -14.15 11.90
N LYS A 3 -10.91 -14.85 12.72
CA LYS A 3 -10.62 -14.44 14.11
C LYS A 3 -9.20 -13.90 14.25
N LYS A 4 -8.26 -14.46 13.49
CA LYS A 4 -6.84 -14.10 13.49
C LYS A 4 -6.37 -13.83 12.08
N LEU A 5 -5.47 -12.88 11.89
CA LEU A 5 -4.98 -12.45 10.58
C LEU A 5 -3.52 -12.01 10.71
N VAL A 6 -2.67 -12.50 9.82
CA VAL A 6 -1.29 -12.00 9.69
C VAL A 6 -1.24 -10.92 8.63
N ILE A 7 -0.56 -9.81 8.91
CA ILE A 7 -0.23 -8.79 7.92
C ILE A 7 1.18 -9.06 7.42
N ALA A 8 1.29 -9.35 6.12
CA ALA A 8 2.54 -9.63 5.41
C ALA A 8 3.30 -8.32 5.10
N SER A 9 3.73 -7.63 6.14
CA SER A 9 4.47 -6.37 6.01
C SER A 9 5.32 -6.11 7.25
N ASN A 10 6.48 -5.45 7.06
CA ASN A 10 7.31 -4.88 8.13
C ASN A 10 7.25 -3.34 8.12
N ASN A 11 6.59 -2.73 7.13
CA ASN A 11 6.42 -1.27 7.06
C ASN A 11 5.46 -0.77 8.14
N GLN A 12 5.98 -0.04 9.12
CA GLN A 12 5.22 0.45 10.27
C GLN A 12 4.07 1.41 9.91
N GLY A 13 4.22 2.19 8.84
CA GLY A 13 3.16 3.05 8.33
C GLY A 13 1.98 2.23 7.81
N LYS A 14 2.25 1.26 6.93
CA LYS A 14 1.23 0.34 6.40
C LYS A 14 0.53 -0.45 7.51
N LEU A 15 1.30 -0.98 8.47
CA LEU A 15 0.75 -1.74 9.60
C LEU A 15 -0.23 -0.91 10.42
N ARG A 16 0.11 0.34 10.77
CA ARG A 16 -0.77 1.23 11.53
C ARG A 16 -2.07 1.54 10.78
N GLU A 17 -1.99 1.87 9.49
CA GLU A 17 -3.17 2.14 8.66
C GLU A 17 -4.10 0.91 8.60
N ILE A 18 -3.55 -0.28 8.33
CA ILE A 18 -4.31 -1.53 8.22
C ILE A 18 -4.94 -1.91 9.57
N GLN A 19 -4.18 -1.86 10.66
CA GLN A 19 -4.68 -2.20 12.00
C GLN A 19 -5.82 -1.27 12.43
N THR A 20 -5.66 0.04 12.21
CA THR A 20 -6.69 1.03 12.53
C THR A 20 -8.01 0.75 11.82
N LEU A 21 -7.96 0.46 10.51
CA LEU A 21 -9.16 0.24 9.70
C LEU A 21 -9.80 -1.14 9.93
N LEU A 22 -9.03 -2.15 10.34
CA LEU A 22 -9.55 -3.49 10.65
C LEU A 22 -10.05 -3.62 12.10
N ALA A 23 -9.69 -2.72 13.00
CA ALA A 23 -10.06 -2.77 14.41
C ALA A 23 -11.57 -2.99 14.66
N PRO A 24 -12.50 -2.36 13.92
CA PRO A 24 -13.95 -2.57 14.12
C PRO A 24 -14.45 -3.99 13.80
N LEU A 25 -13.63 -4.83 13.15
CA LEU A 25 -14.02 -6.19 12.77
C LEU A 25 -13.80 -7.23 13.89
N ASN A 26 -13.19 -6.83 15.01
CA ASN A 26 -12.79 -7.73 16.10
C ASN A 26 -11.94 -8.92 15.62
N ILE A 27 -11.02 -8.65 14.69
CA ILE A 27 -10.01 -9.59 14.19
C ILE A 27 -8.71 -9.31 14.95
N GLU A 28 -8.12 -10.33 15.53
CA GLU A 28 -6.80 -10.23 16.13
C GLU A 28 -5.74 -10.18 15.02
N VAL A 29 -5.03 -9.07 14.90
CA VAL A 29 -4.12 -8.77 13.79
C VAL A 29 -2.67 -8.83 14.28
N PHE A 30 -1.83 -9.63 13.62
CA PHE A 30 -0.41 -9.80 13.90
C PHE A 30 0.45 -9.33 12.74
N PRO A 31 1.53 -8.57 12.98
CA PRO A 31 2.55 -8.36 11.94
C PRO A 31 3.31 -9.67 11.67
N GLN A 32 3.84 -9.85 10.47
CA GLN A 32 4.62 -11.04 10.11
C GLN A 32 5.87 -11.21 11.00
N SER A 33 6.43 -10.12 11.51
CA SER A 33 7.57 -10.14 12.45
C SER A 33 7.25 -10.85 13.76
N HIS A 34 5.97 -10.91 14.18
CA HIS A 34 5.55 -11.66 15.37
C HIS A 34 5.87 -13.16 15.24
N PHE A 35 5.90 -13.67 14.04
CA PHE A 35 6.19 -15.08 13.72
C PHE A 35 7.60 -15.29 13.16
N ASN A 36 8.47 -14.27 13.22
CA ASN A 36 9.83 -14.28 12.65
C ASN A 36 9.84 -14.63 11.14
N ILE A 37 8.80 -14.23 10.41
CA ILE A 37 8.68 -14.48 8.98
C ILE A 37 9.51 -13.45 8.22
N SER A 38 10.41 -13.94 7.34
CA SER A 38 11.20 -13.10 6.43
C SER A 38 10.32 -12.42 5.37
N GLU A 39 10.80 -11.32 4.81
CA GLU A 39 10.12 -10.70 3.67
C GLU A 39 10.09 -11.67 2.48
N ALA A 40 8.94 -11.77 1.83
CA ALA A 40 8.82 -12.50 0.57
C ALA A 40 9.50 -11.74 -0.56
N ALA A 41 10.05 -12.46 -1.53
CA ALA A 41 10.51 -11.87 -2.77
C ALA A 41 9.33 -11.25 -3.55
N GLU A 42 9.58 -10.12 -4.21
CA GLU A 42 8.61 -9.38 -5.02
C GLU A 42 9.08 -9.29 -6.49
N PRO A 43 9.22 -10.43 -7.21
CA PRO A 43 9.82 -10.45 -8.54
C PRO A 43 8.82 -10.13 -9.66
N HIS A 44 7.55 -9.90 -9.33
CA HIS A 44 6.48 -9.80 -10.32
C HIS A 44 6.28 -8.37 -10.83
N TYR A 45 5.69 -8.26 -12.01
CA TYR A 45 5.46 -6.98 -12.69
C TYR A 45 4.16 -6.28 -12.26
N THR A 46 3.28 -6.96 -11.53
CA THR A 46 2.03 -6.37 -11.07
C THR A 46 1.92 -6.36 -9.54
N PHE A 47 1.24 -5.35 -9.01
CA PHE A 47 0.94 -5.24 -7.58
C PHE A 47 0.15 -6.44 -7.05
N ILE A 48 -0.80 -6.98 -7.85
CA ILE A 48 -1.62 -8.12 -7.44
C ILE A 48 -0.77 -9.37 -7.27
N GLU A 49 0.13 -9.67 -8.20
CA GLU A 49 1.00 -10.84 -8.13
C GLU A 49 1.94 -10.76 -6.92
N ASN A 50 2.57 -9.61 -6.69
CA ASN A 50 3.42 -9.39 -5.52
C ASN A 50 2.62 -9.50 -4.22
N ALA A 51 1.44 -8.88 -4.11
CA ALA A 51 0.58 -8.99 -2.95
C ALA A 51 0.16 -10.45 -2.70
N LEU A 52 -0.20 -11.21 -3.75
CA LEU A 52 -0.56 -12.62 -3.63
C LEU A 52 0.62 -13.47 -3.15
N ALA A 53 1.82 -13.26 -3.70
CA ALA A 53 3.03 -13.96 -3.29
C ALA A 53 3.36 -13.70 -1.81
N LYS A 54 3.29 -12.43 -1.37
CA LYS A 54 3.48 -12.05 0.03
C LYS A 54 2.44 -12.67 0.96
N ALA A 55 1.16 -12.64 0.58
CA ALA A 55 0.09 -13.22 1.39
C ALA A 55 0.25 -14.74 1.56
N ARG A 56 0.56 -15.46 0.48
CA ARG A 56 0.82 -16.90 0.51
C ARG A 56 2.02 -17.26 1.36
N HIS A 57 3.12 -16.51 1.22
CA HIS A 57 4.33 -16.69 2.02
C HIS A 57 4.03 -16.54 3.51
N ALA A 58 3.38 -15.44 3.91
CA ALA A 58 3.04 -15.20 5.30
C ALA A 58 2.07 -16.26 5.85
N SER A 59 1.05 -16.65 5.08
CA SER A 59 0.10 -17.69 5.47
C SER A 59 0.76 -19.06 5.67
N LEU A 60 1.70 -19.42 4.79
CA LEU A 60 2.45 -20.69 4.87
C LEU A 60 3.25 -20.79 6.16
N HIS A 61 3.97 -19.72 6.50
CA HIS A 61 4.86 -19.73 7.66
C HIS A 61 4.14 -19.50 9.00
N ALA A 62 3.03 -18.75 9.00
CA ALA A 62 2.25 -18.51 10.22
C ALA A 62 1.20 -19.59 10.51
N GLY A 63 0.79 -20.39 9.51
CA GLY A 63 -0.34 -21.31 9.63
C GLY A 63 -1.69 -20.60 9.84
N LEU A 64 -1.80 -19.34 9.42
CA LEU A 64 -2.97 -18.48 9.63
C LEU A 64 -3.38 -17.80 8.30
N PRO A 65 -4.64 -17.31 8.21
CA PRO A 65 -5.00 -16.38 7.15
C PRO A 65 -4.05 -15.18 7.11
N ALA A 66 -3.71 -14.72 5.90
CA ALA A 66 -2.80 -13.59 5.75
C ALA A 66 -3.34 -12.55 4.76
N LEU A 67 -3.07 -11.29 5.07
CA LEU A 67 -3.33 -10.12 4.25
C LEU A 67 -2.00 -9.50 3.84
N ALA A 68 -1.83 -9.29 2.56
CA ALA A 68 -0.71 -8.52 2.03
C ALA A 68 -1.19 -7.26 1.31
N ASP A 69 -0.36 -6.24 1.37
CA ASP A 69 -0.45 -5.00 0.62
C ASP A 69 0.73 -4.93 -0.34
N ASP A 70 0.45 -4.72 -1.62
CA ASP A 70 1.43 -4.19 -2.55
C ASP A 70 0.89 -2.90 -3.13
N SER A 71 1.71 -1.83 -3.06
CA SER A 71 1.27 -0.48 -3.38
C SER A 71 2.44 0.38 -3.84
N GLY A 72 2.15 1.34 -4.70
CA GLY A 72 3.14 2.25 -5.21
C GLY A 72 2.54 3.46 -5.89
N LEU A 73 3.43 4.38 -6.26
CA LEU A 73 3.13 5.57 -7.01
C LEU A 73 3.28 5.29 -8.50
N CYS A 74 2.29 5.70 -9.29
CA CYS A 74 2.31 5.62 -10.74
C CYS A 74 2.21 7.04 -11.32
N VAL A 75 3.19 7.44 -12.14
CA VAL A 75 3.24 8.78 -12.76
C VAL A 75 2.96 8.66 -14.25
N ASN A 76 1.98 9.42 -14.75
CA ASN A 76 1.53 9.30 -16.14
C ASN A 76 2.63 9.62 -17.16
N ALA A 77 3.40 10.69 -16.93
CA ALA A 77 4.52 11.08 -17.79
C ALA A 77 5.63 10.00 -17.85
N LEU A 78 5.72 9.14 -16.83
CA LEU A 78 6.68 8.05 -16.75
C LEU A 78 6.08 6.69 -17.11
N GLN A 79 4.93 6.66 -17.80
CA GLN A 79 4.24 5.42 -18.19
C GLN A 79 3.97 4.47 -17.01
N GLY A 80 3.56 5.03 -15.87
CA GLY A 80 3.26 4.29 -14.66
C GLY A 80 4.45 3.99 -13.74
N LYS A 81 5.67 4.39 -14.11
CA LYS A 81 6.81 4.28 -13.19
C LYS A 81 6.70 5.34 -12.08
N PRO A 82 7.25 5.08 -10.88
CA PRO A 82 8.00 3.90 -10.44
C PRO A 82 7.16 2.61 -10.27
N GLY A 83 5.84 2.66 -10.10
CA GLY A 83 4.98 1.49 -10.01
C GLY A 83 5.40 0.54 -8.89
N VAL A 84 5.53 -0.75 -9.18
CA VAL A 84 5.96 -1.79 -8.21
C VAL A 84 7.36 -1.54 -7.64
N HIS A 85 8.17 -0.72 -8.29
CA HIS A 85 9.53 -0.35 -7.85
C HIS A 85 9.55 0.92 -6.98
N SER A 86 8.40 1.39 -6.49
CA SER A 86 8.29 2.65 -5.73
C SER A 86 9.25 2.74 -4.54
N ALA A 87 9.47 1.65 -3.83
CA ALA A 87 10.33 1.63 -2.65
C ALA A 87 11.83 1.78 -2.97
N TYR A 88 12.23 1.52 -4.22
CA TYR A 88 13.63 1.46 -4.66
C TYR A 88 13.94 2.39 -5.86
N PHE A 89 13.06 3.35 -6.16
CA PHE A 89 13.21 4.21 -7.34
C PHE A 89 14.47 5.07 -7.32
N GLY A 90 14.97 5.41 -6.13
CA GLY A 90 16.21 6.16 -5.93
C GLY A 90 17.49 5.30 -5.85
N GLY A 91 17.38 3.96 -5.92
CA GLY A 91 18.52 3.03 -5.83
C GLY A 91 18.17 1.75 -5.06
N ASP A 92 19.19 0.97 -4.71
CA ASP A 92 19.03 -0.38 -4.15
C ASP A 92 18.54 -0.43 -2.70
N GLU A 93 18.49 0.73 -2.01
CA GLU A 93 18.04 0.83 -0.63
C GLU A 93 16.67 1.53 -0.55
N LYS A 94 15.82 1.08 0.38
CA LYS A 94 14.55 1.76 0.71
C LYS A 94 14.86 3.09 1.40
N ASN A 95 14.78 4.18 0.65
CA ASN A 95 15.04 5.54 1.16
C ASN A 95 14.05 6.52 0.54
N ASP A 96 13.09 6.98 1.34
CA ASP A 96 12.01 7.84 0.87
C ASP A 96 12.53 9.20 0.36
N GLU A 97 13.51 9.80 1.02
CA GLU A 97 14.07 11.09 0.61
C GLU A 97 14.76 10.98 -0.75
N LYS A 98 15.58 9.92 -0.94
CA LYS A 98 16.27 9.65 -2.19
C LYS A 98 15.29 9.32 -3.32
N ASN A 99 14.22 8.56 -3.03
CA ASN A 99 13.15 8.28 -3.97
C ASN A 99 12.44 9.58 -4.42
N ASN A 100 12.09 10.45 -3.47
CA ASN A 100 11.46 11.74 -3.74
C ASN A 100 12.35 12.62 -4.61
N GLN A 101 13.64 12.77 -4.25
CA GLN A 101 14.58 13.59 -5.01
C GLN A 101 14.79 13.05 -6.43
N THR A 102 14.89 11.73 -6.59
CA THR A 102 15.02 11.09 -7.90
C THR A 102 13.80 11.38 -8.76
N LEU A 103 12.59 11.25 -8.20
CA LEU A 103 11.36 11.52 -8.94
C LEU A 103 11.25 13.00 -9.35
N LEU A 104 11.56 13.93 -8.46
CA LEU A 104 11.58 15.36 -8.77
C LEU A 104 12.56 15.69 -9.90
N ASN A 105 13.76 15.10 -9.88
CA ASN A 105 14.78 15.29 -10.92
C ASN A 105 14.33 14.76 -12.28
N VAL A 106 13.73 13.58 -12.32
CA VAL A 106 13.23 12.98 -13.58
C VAL A 106 12.11 13.83 -14.17
N LEU A 107 11.28 14.44 -13.32
CA LEU A 107 10.13 15.25 -13.74
C LEU A 107 10.46 16.74 -13.95
N VAL A 108 11.71 17.17 -13.89
CA VAL A 108 12.08 18.59 -13.94
C VAL A 108 11.62 19.31 -15.22
N LYS A 109 11.57 18.59 -16.37
CA LYS A 109 11.13 19.11 -17.67
C LYS A 109 9.71 18.70 -18.04
N GLU A 110 9.04 17.92 -17.20
CA GLU A 110 7.72 17.41 -17.47
C GLU A 110 6.65 18.38 -16.99
N SER A 111 5.76 18.78 -17.91
CA SER A 111 4.58 19.59 -17.60
C SER A 111 3.41 18.74 -17.08
N ASN A 112 3.29 17.50 -17.54
CA ASN A 112 2.28 16.57 -17.07
C ASN A 112 2.78 15.93 -15.77
N ARG A 113 2.25 16.39 -14.66
CA ARG A 113 2.61 15.90 -13.31
C ARG A 113 1.54 14.99 -12.70
N ALA A 114 0.51 14.62 -13.50
CA ALA A 114 -0.55 13.74 -13.04
C ALA A 114 0.01 12.38 -12.61
N ALA A 115 -0.42 11.95 -11.45
CA ALA A 115 0.02 10.72 -10.83
C ALA A 115 -1.11 10.11 -10.01
N TYR A 116 -0.96 8.85 -9.64
CA TYR A 116 -1.85 8.20 -8.69
C TYR A 116 -1.09 7.19 -7.84
N TYR A 117 -1.49 7.07 -6.60
CA TYR A 117 -1.16 5.92 -5.79
C TYR A 117 -2.12 4.77 -6.09
N TYR A 118 -1.57 3.58 -6.16
CA TYR A 118 -2.34 2.34 -6.31
C TYR A 118 -2.03 1.37 -5.17
N CYS A 119 -3.05 0.65 -4.71
CA CYS A 119 -2.92 -0.39 -3.71
C CYS A 119 -3.70 -1.63 -4.14
N ALA A 120 -3.02 -2.78 -4.13
CA ALA A 120 -3.63 -4.09 -4.20
C ALA A 120 -3.53 -4.78 -2.83
N LEU A 121 -4.67 -5.10 -2.24
CA LEU A 121 -4.77 -5.93 -1.05
C LEU A 121 -5.19 -7.34 -1.46
N VAL A 122 -4.46 -8.34 -0.99
CA VAL A 122 -4.80 -9.76 -1.20
C VAL A 122 -4.86 -10.46 0.14
N LEU A 123 -6.05 -11.03 0.45
CA LEU A 123 -6.26 -11.86 1.62
C LEU A 123 -6.43 -13.32 1.18
N VAL A 124 -5.58 -14.18 1.71
CA VAL A 124 -5.68 -15.64 1.58
C VAL A 124 -6.11 -16.24 2.92
N ARG A 125 -6.97 -17.27 2.87
CA ARG A 125 -7.42 -18.02 4.07
C ARG A 125 -6.41 -19.09 4.46
N GLU A 126 -5.66 -19.57 3.48
CA GLU A 126 -4.61 -20.57 3.58
C GLU A 126 -3.59 -20.38 2.43
N PRO A 127 -2.40 -21.00 2.46
CA PRO A 127 -1.38 -20.78 1.43
C PRO A 127 -1.83 -21.11 0.01
N ASN A 128 -2.65 -22.12 -0.15
CA ASN A 128 -3.16 -22.60 -1.44
C ASN A 128 -4.61 -22.17 -1.71
N ASP A 129 -5.06 -21.09 -1.06
CA ASP A 129 -6.41 -20.57 -1.28
C ASP A 129 -6.69 -20.36 -2.78
N PRO A 130 -7.63 -21.14 -3.39
CA PRO A 130 -7.92 -21.01 -4.81
C PRO A 130 -8.78 -19.78 -5.13
N GLN A 131 -9.31 -19.12 -4.11
CA GLN A 131 -10.21 -17.97 -4.26
C GLN A 131 -9.85 -16.87 -3.26
N PRO A 132 -8.65 -16.24 -3.38
CA PRO A 132 -8.26 -15.15 -2.53
C PRO A 132 -9.25 -13.98 -2.64
N ILE A 133 -9.33 -13.17 -1.59
CA ILE A 133 -10.09 -11.92 -1.66
C ILE A 133 -9.12 -10.83 -2.10
N ILE A 134 -9.40 -10.22 -3.26
CA ILE A 134 -8.64 -9.10 -3.81
C ILE A 134 -9.46 -7.84 -3.62
N ALA A 135 -8.82 -6.77 -3.16
CA ALA A 135 -9.40 -5.45 -3.03
C ALA A 135 -8.38 -4.40 -3.50
N GLU A 136 -8.86 -3.38 -4.19
CA GLU A 136 -8.01 -2.40 -4.85
C GLU A 136 -8.47 -0.98 -4.49
N GLY A 137 -7.53 -0.06 -4.53
CA GLY A 137 -7.85 1.36 -4.38
C GLY A 137 -6.85 2.22 -5.13
N MET A 138 -7.33 3.37 -5.59
CA MET A 138 -6.55 4.33 -6.35
C MET A 138 -6.81 5.74 -5.83
N TRP A 139 -5.74 6.47 -5.57
CA TRP A 139 -5.80 7.86 -5.13
C TRP A 139 -5.12 8.74 -6.17
N ALA A 140 -5.92 9.46 -6.95
CA ALA A 140 -5.43 10.35 -8.00
C ALA A 140 -4.94 11.68 -7.41
N GLY A 141 -3.89 12.24 -8.04
CA GLY A 141 -3.28 13.48 -7.63
C GLY A 141 -2.20 13.95 -8.59
N GLU A 142 -1.33 14.82 -8.12
CA GLU A 142 -0.23 15.39 -8.90
C GLU A 142 1.07 15.40 -8.09
N ILE A 143 2.21 15.34 -8.79
CA ILE A 143 3.52 15.49 -8.17
C ILE A 143 3.91 16.96 -8.13
N LEU A 144 4.19 17.49 -6.96
CA LEU A 144 4.69 18.84 -6.76
C LEU A 144 6.13 19.01 -7.29
N THR A 145 6.57 20.25 -7.41
CA THR A 145 7.96 20.58 -7.77
C THR A 145 8.91 20.64 -6.57
N ALA A 146 8.34 20.70 -5.36
CA ALA A 146 9.08 20.71 -4.09
C ALA A 146 8.23 20.04 -2.99
N PRO A 147 8.86 19.44 -1.97
CA PRO A 147 8.15 18.81 -0.85
C PRO A 147 7.37 19.83 0.00
N ARG A 148 6.21 19.42 0.54
CA ARG A 148 5.42 20.13 1.54
C ARG A 148 4.92 19.16 2.61
N GLY A 149 4.90 19.58 3.87
CA GLY A 149 4.51 18.76 5.01
C GLY A 149 5.62 17.84 5.49
N THR A 150 5.43 17.26 6.65
CA THR A 150 6.44 16.43 7.36
C THR A 150 5.90 15.09 7.82
N ASP A 151 4.59 14.86 7.72
CA ASP A 151 3.96 13.63 8.15
C ASP A 151 3.94 12.57 7.02
N GLY A 152 3.46 11.38 7.34
CA GLY A 152 3.34 10.30 6.36
C GLY A 152 4.64 9.54 6.09
N PHE A 153 4.77 8.99 4.89
CA PHE A 153 5.93 8.22 4.42
C PHE A 153 5.94 8.13 2.88
N GLY A 154 7.05 7.64 2.33
CA GLY A 154 7.19 7.48 0.88
C GLY A 154 7.14 8.80 0.15
N TYR A 155 6.28 8.91 -0.85
CA TYR A 155 6.13 10.11 -1.69
C TYR A 155 5.10 11.11 -1.15
N ASP A 156 4.55 10.92 0.05
CA ASP A 156 3.54 11.80 0.65
C ASP A 156 3.91 13.30 0.60
N PRO A 157 5.18 13.71 0.85
CA PRO A 157 5.54 15.13 0.83
C PRO A 157 5.47 15.79 -0.55
N ILE A 158 5.54 15.01 -1.63
CA ILE A 158 5.50 15.53 -3.00
C ILE A 158 4.22 15.16 -3.76
N PHE A 159 3.33 14.36 -3.17
CA PHE A 159 2.06 13.96 -3.76
C PHE A 159 0.92 14.86 -3.29
N LEU A 160 0.37 15.65 -4.20
CA LEU A 160 -0.74 16.57 -3.96
C LEU A 160 -2.09 15.88 -4.22
N ASP A 161 -2.94 15.84 -3.22
CA ASP A 161 -4.37 15.60 -3.40
C ASP A 161 -5.03 16.88 -3.93
N VAL A 162 -5.41 16.88 -5.20
CA VAL A 162 -5.95 18.07 -5.87
C VAL A 162 -7.26 18.53 -5.22
N ALA A 163 -8.08 17.60 -4.73
CA ALA A 163 -9.38 17.93 -4.14
C ALA A 163 -9.24 18.74 -2.83
N SER A 164 -8.28 18.37 -1.98
CA SER A 164 -8.03 19.09 -0.72
C SER A 164 -7.03 20.23 -0.84
N GLY A 165 -6.22 20.27 -1.91
CA GLY A 165 -5.10 21.20 -2.07
C GLY A 165 -3.92 20.93 -1.14
N LYS A 166 -3.90 19.79 -0.46
CA LYS A 166 -2.88 19.35 0.50
C LYS A 166 -2.09 18.17 -0.01
N THR A 167 -0.85 18.03 0.44
CA THR A 167 -0.05 16.83 0.16
C THR A 167 -0.45 15.68 1.07
N GLY A 168 -0.04 14.46 0.71
CA GLY A 168 -0.20 13.30 1.58
C GLY A 168 0.43 13.49 2.97
N ALA A 169 1.45 14.34 3.06
CA ALA A 169 2.13 14.70 4.31
C ALA A 169 1.47 15.86 5.10
N GLU A 170 0.47 16.52 4.53
CA GLU A 170 -0.29 17.60 5.17
C GLU A 170 -1.72 17.19 5.55
N ILE A 171 -2.18 16.05 5.03
CA ILE A 171 -3.52 15.51 5.30
C ILE A 171 -3.52 14.79 6.65
N SER A 172 -4.59 14.98 7.45
CA SER A 172 -4.73 14.23 8.70
C SER A 172 -4.87 12.72 8.43
N ILE A 173 -4.46 11.89 9.38
CA ILE A 173 -4.52 10.44 9.27
C ILE A 173 -5.96 9.94 9.06
N GLU A 174 -6.95 10.62 9.66
CA GLU A 174 -8.37 10.29 9.53
C GLU A 174 -8.85 10.51 8.09
N LEU A 175 -8.49 11.66 7.49
CA LEU A 175 -8.84 11.96 6.10
C LEU A 175 -8.10 11.03 5.15
N LYS A 176 -6.81 10.78 5.38
CA LYS A 176 -6.00 9.86 4.56
C LYS A 176 -6.58 8.45 4.57
N ASN A 177 -7.05 7.95 5.72
CA ASN A 177 -7.72 6.66 5.85
C ASN A 177 -9.05 6.57 5.06
N GLN A 178 -9.66 7.70 4.74
CA GLN A 178 -10.89 7.74 3.94
C GLN A 178 -10.62 7.81 2.43
N ILE A 179 -9.68 8.65 2.00
CA ILE A 179 -9.48 9.00 0.58
C ILE A 179 -8.31 8.30 -0.09
N SER A 180 -7.33 7.82 0.67
CA SER A 180 -6.13 7.21 0.08
C SER A 180 -6.42 5.88 -0.62
N HIS A 181 -5.52 5.49 -1.51
CA HIS A 181 -5.52 4.18 -2.19
C HIS A 181 -5.71 3.01 -1.21
N ARG A 182 -4.95 2.99 -0.10
CA ARG A 182 -5.05 1.92 0.90
C ARG A 182 -6.34 2.02 1.70
N GLY A 183 -6.79 3.22 2.06
CA GLY A 183 -8.07 3.42 2.71
C GLY A 183 -9.23 2.86 1.88
N GLN A 184 -9.27 3.18 0.58
CA GLN A 184 -10.28 2.68 -0.37
C GLN A 184 -10.21 1.16 -0.51
N ALA A 185 -9.00 0.59 -0.68
CA ALA A 185 -8.80 -0.86 -0.78
C ALA A 185 -9.27 -1.59 0.49
N LEU A 186 -8.98 -1.05 1.68
CA LEU A 186 -9.43 -1.63 2.95
C LEU A 186 -10.94 -1.53 3.13
N GLN A 187 -11.57 -0.44 2.74
CA GLN A 187 -13.05 -0.32 2.75
C GLN A 187 -13.68 -1.37 1.83
N GLN A 188 -13.15 -1.58 0.63
CA GLN A 188 -13.60 -2.62 -0.29
C GLN A 188 -13.40 -4.02 0.29
N LEU A 189 -12.24 -4.29 0.92
CA LEU A 189 -11.96 -5.56 1.60
C LEU A 189 -12.99 -5.85 2.70
N ILE A 190 -13.27 -4.86 3.54
CA ILE A 190 -14.26 -4.97 4.63
C ILE A 190 -15.66 -5.30 4.10
N GLN A 191 -16.07 -4.66 3.01
CA GLN A 191 -17.35 -4.97 2.36
C GLN A 191 -17.40 -6.43 1.87
N LYS A 192 -16.35 -6.89 1.18
CA LYS A 192 -16.25 -8.28 0.69
C LYS A 192 -16.26 -9.31 1.83
N LEU A 193 -15.64 -8.98 2.97
CA LEU A 193 -15.67 -9.85 4.16
C LEU A 193 -17.05 -9.92 4.81
N LYS A 194 -17.86 -8.86 4.74
CA LYS A 194 -19.24 -8.85 5.26
C LYS A 194 -20.19 -9.68 4.39
N VAL A 195 -20.11 -9.55 3.06
CA VAL A 195 -20.96 -10.30 2.12
C VAL A 195 -20.76 -11.81 2.21
N LYS A 196 -19.53 -12.30 2.43
CA LYS A 196 -19.27 -13.74 2.62
C LYS A 196 -19.73 -14.29 3.99
N ARG A 197 -20.36 -13.48 4.83
CA ARG A 197 -20.97 -13.87 6.13
C ARG A 197 -22.47 -14.19 6.02
N SER A 198 -23.07 -13.99 4.86
CA SER A 198 -24.46 -14.35 4.52
C SER A 198 -24.50 -15.70 3.82
#